data_f982d9bc822eab47ecc653cdcdc0cbec
#
_entry.id   f982d9bc822eab47ecc653cdcdc0cbec
#
_cell.length_a   1.000
_cell.length_b   1.000
_cell.length_c   1.000
_cell.angle_alpha   90.00
_cell.angle_beta   90.00
_cell.angle_gamma   90.00
#
_symmetry.space_group_name_H-M   'P 1'
#
loop_
_entity.id
_entity.type
_entity.pdbx_description
1 polymer ?
#
loop_
_entity_poly.entity_id
_entity_poly.type
_entity_poly.pdbx_seq_one_letter_code
_entity_poly.pdbx_strand_id
1 'polypeptide(L)'
;DFYTVVGKELTADVPTSIVIESVSSLQAGVPYLFYAKDNMLTVVCTGAAVGEAGKNNGLIGSFVEAEIEDNANHYILLNNELCKVNQSKVGANRAYFNLAEMSLFNPAQPVLGVRQRMGVSPQDMPSGIDEITSEKMVIRKVLVNGQLLIMQGGQVYNAQGQVIK
;
A
#
# COMPACT_ATOMS: atom_id res chain seq x y z
N ASP A 1 -7.27 3.08 -12.22
CA ASP A 1 -7.23 1.64 -12.55
C ASP A 1 -7.29 0.84 -11.23
N PHE A 2 -8.03 -0.27 -11.24
CA PHE A 2 -8.11 -1.19 -10.10
C PHE A 2 -7.44 -2.52 -10.46
N TYR A 3 -6.90 -3.19 -9.44
CA TYR A 3 -6.16 -4.43 -9.63
C TYR A 3 -6.54 -5.48 -8.59
N THR A 4 -6.65 -6.72 -9.05
CA THR A 4 -6.74 -7.91 -8.21
C THR A 4 -5.36 -8.54 -8.02
N VAL A 5 -5.19 -9.32 -6.95
CA VAL A 5 -3.95 -10.07 -6.72
C VAL A 5 -4.04 -11.43 -7.43
N VAL A 6 -3.09 -11.71 -8.32
CA VAL A 6 -3.05 -12.96 -9.09
C VAL A 6 -2.21 -14.02 -8.38
N GLY A 7 -1.11 -13.62 -7.74
CA GLY A 7 -0.26 -14.53 -6.98
C GLY A 7 1.10 -13.94 -6.66
N LYS A 8 1.92 -14.69 -5.92
CA LYS A 8 3.30 -14.33 -5.58
C LYS A 8 4.30 -15.13 -6.42
N GLU A 9 5.44 -14.51 -6.68
CA GLU A 9 6.62 -15.16 -7.28
C GLU A 9 7.68 -15.37 -6.20
N LEU A 10 8.38 -16.50 -6.28
CA LEU A 10 9.44 -16.87 -5.35
C LEU A 10 10.78 -17.00 -6.08
N THR A 11 11.85 -16.65 -5.40
CA THR A 11 13.23 -16.99 -5.79
C THR A 11 13.88 -17.68 -4.59
N ALA A 12 14.31 -18.93 -4.76
CA ALA A 12 14.83 -19.78 -3.67
C ALA A 12 13.88 -19.79 -2.44
N ASP A 13 12.58 -20.01 -2.68
CA ASP A 13 11.50 -20.07 -1.68
C ASP A 13 11.22 -18.75 -0.93
N VAL A 14 11.85 -17.66 -1.34
CA VAL A 14 11.61 -16.32 -0.78
C VAL A 14 10.71 -15.51 -1.71
N PRO A 15 9.63 -14.89 -1.21
CA PRO A 15 8.81 -13.98 -2.00
C PRO A 15 9.62 -12.80 -2.53
N THR A 16 9.63 -12.61 -3.84
CA THR A 16 10.36 -11.51 -4.51
C THR A 16 9.44 -10.50 -5.16
N SER A 17 8.27 -10.95 -5.57
CA SER A 17 7.24 -10.07 -6.13
C SER A 17 5.84 -10.65 -5.96
N ILE A 18 4.86 -9.77 -6.06
CA ILE A 18 3.46 -10.17 -6.31
C ILE A 18 3.06 -9.75 -7.72
N VAL A 19 2.20 -10.54 -8.33
CA VAL A 19 1.60 -10.23 -9.62
C VAL A 19 0.18 -9.75 -9.38
N ILE A 20 -0.13 -8.59 -9.94
CA ILE A 20 -1.45 -7.99 -9.92
C ILE A 20 -1.98 -7.86 -11.34
N GLU A 21 -3.30 -7.89 -11.51
CA GLU A 21 -3.94 -7.79 -12.81
C GLU A 21 -5.08 -6.78 -12.76
N SER A 22 -5.18 -5.91 -13.77
CA SER A 22 -6.24 -4.91 -13.83
C SER A 22 -7.61 -5.54 -13.98
N VAL A 23 -8.60 -4.95 -13.33
CA VAL A 23 -10.01 -5.38 -13.37
C VAL A 23 -10.90 -4.23 -13.78
N SER A 24 -11.99 -4.55 -14.48
CA SER A 24 -12.99 -3.58 -14.93
C SER A 24 -14.23 -3.53 -14.02
N SER A 25 -14.37 -4.50 -13.12
CA SER A 25 -15.49 -4.56 -12.18
C SER A 25 -15.02 -4.92 -10.79
N LEU A 26 -15.67 -4.39 -9.77
CA LEU A 26 -15.37 -4.61 -8.38
C LEU A 26 -16.52 -5.35 -7.69
N GLN A 27 -16.19 -6.23 -6.76
CA GLN A 27 -17.18 -6.89 -5.90
C GLN A 27 -17.20 -6.19 -4.54
N ALA A 28 -18.40 -5.97 -4.00
CA ALA A 28 -18.56 -5.37 -2.68
C ALA A 28 -17.89 -6.24 -1.61
N GLY A 29 -17.20 -5.58 -0.68
CA GLY A 29 -16.46 -6.22 0.42
C GLY A 29 -15.11 -6.83 0.05
N VAL A 30 -14.77 -6.96 -1.22
CA VAL A 30 -13.48 -7.49 -1.66
C VAL A 30 -12.45 -6.36 -1.74
N PRO A 31 -11.27 -6.50 -1.14
CA PRO A 31 -10.21 -5.50 -1.23
C PRO A 31 -9.54 -5.54 -2.61
N TYR A 32 -9.25 -4.38 -3.15
CA TYR A 32 -8.52 -4.19 -4.41
C TYR A 32 -7.42 -3.16 -4.22
N LEU A 33 -6.36 -3.29 -5.00
CA LEU A 33 -5.39 -2.22 -5.16
C LEU A 33 -5.93 -1.21 -6.19
N PHE A 34 -5.56 0.05 -6.04
CA PHE A 34 -5.91 1.05 -7.04
C PHE A 34 -4.76 2.01 -7.30
N TYR A 35 -4.70 2.47 -8.54
CA TYR A 35 -3.84 3.57 -8.94
C TYR A 35 -4.72 4.74 -9.39
N ALA A 36 -4.67 5.83 -8.64
CA ALA A 36 -5.34 7.08 -8.97
C ALA A 36 -4.39 7.95 -9.81
N LYS A 37 -4.84 8.36 -11.00
CA LYS A 37 -4.11 9.32 -11.87
C LYS A 37 -4.34 10.75 -11.40
N ASP A 38 -5.47 11.00 -10.76
CA ASP A 38 -5.91 12.29 -10.26
C ASP A 38 -6.00 12.27 -8.72
N ASN A 39 -6.09 13.45 -8.12
CA ASN A 39 -6.22 13.59 -6.67
C ASN A 39 -7.60 13.13 -6.14
N MET A 40 -8.51 12.76 -7.01
CA MET A 40 -9.86 12.31 -6.66
C MET A 40 -10.19 11.01 -7.35
N LEU A 41 -10.70 10.05 -6.58
CA LEU A 41 -11.27 8.81 -7.06
C LEU A 41 -12.76 8.80 -6.72
N THR A 42 -13.61 8.71 -7.74
CA THR A 42 -15.05 8.53 -7.56
C THR A 42 -15.42 7.06 -7.81
N VAL A 43 -16.00 6.41 -6.81
CA VAL A 43 -16.51 5.04 -6.91
C VAL A 43 -18.02 5.08 -6.76
N VAL A 44 -18.73 4.56 -7.75
CA VAL A 44 -20.21 4.44 -7.70
C VAL A 44 -20.55 3.05 -7.17
N CYS A 45 -21.20 3.01 -6.01
CA CYS A 45 -21.68 1.77 -5.41
C CYS A 45 -23.13 1.52 -5.84
N THR A 46 -23.39 0.39 -6.48
CA THR A 46 -24.74 0.01 -6.98
C THR A 46 -25.35 -1.18 -6.23
N GLY A 47 -24.65 -1.75 -5.28
CA GLY A 47 -25.06 -2.95 -4.52
C GLY A 47 -25.43 -2.64 -3.07
N ALA A 48 -25.92 -3.67 -2.39
CA ALA A 48 -26.16 -3.62 -0.95
C ALA A 48 -24.86 -3.52 -0.16
N ALA A 49 -24.90 -2.87 1.00
CA ALA A 49 -23.76 -2.84 1.92
C ALA A 49 -23.44 -4.26 2.40
N VAL A 50 -22.15 -4.54 2.57
CA VAL A 50 -21.65 -5.79 3.15
C VAL A 50 -21.15 -5.51 4.58
N GLY A 51 -21.39 -6.45 5.49
CA GLY A 51 -21.04 -6.31 6.91
C GLY A 51 -19.57 -6.63 7.24
N GLU A 52 -18.89 -7.37 6.36
CA GLU A 52 -17.53 -7.85 6.59
C GLU A 52 -16.63 -7.57 5.39
N ALA A 53 -15.39 -7.22 5.67
CA ALA A 53 -14.36 -7.11 4.66
C ALA A 53 -13.89 -8.51 4.24
N GLY A 54 -13.72 -8.71 2.94
CA GLY A 54 -13.29 -9.97 2.37
C GLY A 54 -11.78 -10.06 2.15
N LYS A 55 -11.39 -11.11 1.43
CA LYS A 55 -10.01 -11.39 1.02
C LYS A 55 -9.93 -11.49 -0.50
N ASN A 56 -8.77 -11.13 -1.03
CA ASN A 56 -8.46 -11.24 -2.45
C ASN A 56 -7.04 -11.80 -2.60
N ASN A 57 -6.92 -13.13 -2.63
CA ASN A 57 -5.68 -13.88 -2.78
C ASN A 57 -4.52 -13.30 -1.92
N GLY A 58 -4.69 -13.34 -0.60
CA GLY A 58 -3.71 -12.83 0.35
C GLY A 58 -3.77 -11.33 0.64
N LEU A 59 -4.54 -10.55 -0.11
CA LEU A 59 -4.90 -9.18 0.27
C LEU A 59 -6.12 -9.24 1.19
N ILE A 60 -5.97 -8.76 2.42
CA ILE A 60 -6.99 -8.85 3.48
C ILE A 60 -7.48 -7.44 3.78
N GLY A 61 -8.80 -7.22 3.61
CA GLY A 61 -9.44 -5.95 3.95
C GLY A 61 -9.85 -5.89 5.42
N SER A 62 -10.06 -4.68 5.94
CA SER A 62 -10.65 -4.46 7.25
C SER A 62 -11.53 -3.23 7.26
N PHE A 63 -12.77 -3.36 7.75
CA PHE A 63 -13.69 -2.23 7.97
C PHE A 63 -13.54 -1.60 9.35
N VAL A 64 -12.89 -2.30 10.27
CA VAL A 64 -12.58 -1.84 11.62
C VAL A 64 -11.07 -1.90 11.85
N GLU A 65 -10.57 -1.25 12.90
CA GLU A 65 -9.18 -1.43 13.29
C GLU A 65 -8.92 -2.91 13.63
N ALA A 66 -7.87 -3.48 13.04
CA ALA A 66 -7.47 -4.85 13.26
C ALA A 66 -6.00 -4.90 13.71
N GLU A 67 -5.71 -5.73 14.70
CA GLU A 67 -4.33 -6.02 15.08
C GLU A 67 -3.75 -7.05 14.11
N ILE A 68 -2.57 -6.74 13.57
CA ILE A 68 -1.77 -7.70 12.82
C ILE A 68 -0.78 -8.30 13.81
N GLU A 69 -0.92 -9.60 14.06
CA GLU A 69 0.05 -10.33 14.89
C GLU A 69 1.43 -10.30 14.23
N ASP A 70 2.47 -10.32 15.05
CA ASP A 70 3.85 -10.47 14.57
C ASP A 70 4.00 -11.79 13.84
N ASN A 71 4.06 -11.70 12.53
CA ASN A 71 4.09 -12.86 11.67
C ASN A 71 4.93 -12.51 10.44
N ALA A 72 5.88 -13.38 10.15
CA ALA A 72 6.83 -13.23 9.06
C ALA A 72 6.21 -13.03 7.66
N ASN A 73 4.89 -13.17 7.52
CA ASN A 73 4.18 -13.15 6.25
C ASN A 73 3.26 -11.94 6.05
N HIS A 74 3.21 -11.00 7.01
CA HIS A 74 2.39 -9.81 6.90
C HIS A 74 3.16 -8.65 6.29
N TYR A 75 2.54 -7.98 5.32
CA TYR A 75 3.14 -6.88 4.56
C TYR A 75 2.12 -5.76 4.35
N ILE A 76 2.61 -4.54 4.23
CA ILE A 76 1.85 -3.38 3.77
C ILE A 76 2.47 -2.80 2.51
N LEU A 77 1.68 -2.05 1.76
CA LEU A 77 2.16 -1.31 0.60
C LEU A 77 2.74 0.03 1.05
N LEU A 78 4.01 0.25 0.79
CA LEU A 78 4.70 1.50 1.05
C LEU A 78 5.57 1.85 -0.16
N ASN A 79 5.41 3.04 -0.73
CA ASN A 79 6.20 3.52 -1.88
C ASN A 79 6.23 2.54 -3.08
N ASN A 80 5.10 1.88 -3.37
CA ASN A 80 4.95 0.84 -4.40
C ASN A 80 5.75 -0.44 -4.17
N GLU A 81 6.20 -0.69 -2.95
CA GLU A 81 6.83 -1.94 -2.54
C GLU A 81 6.08 -2.55 -1.36
N LEU A 82 6.11 -3.85 -1.24
CA LEU A 82 5.59 -4.56 -0.08
C LEU A 82 6.66 -4.62 1.00
N CYS A 83 6.40 -3.93 2.10
CA CYS A 83 7.27 -3.92 3.27
C CYS A 83 6.70 -4.82 4.36
N LYS A 84 7.54 -5.65 4.94
CA LYS A 84 7.17 -6.54 6.05
C LYS A 84 6.77 -5.73 7.28
N VAL A 85 5.73 -6.16 7.95
CA VAL A 85 5.21 -5.53 9.16
C VAL A 85 5.54 -6.39 10.37
N ASN A 86 6.17 -5.80 11.36
CA ASN A 86 6.41 -6.41 12.66
C ASN A 86 5.45 -5.74 13.65
N GLN A 87 4.48 -6.49 14.11
CA GLN A 87 3.49 -6.09 15.11
C GLN A 87 2.88 -4.68 14.86
N SER A 88 1.71 -4.63 14.25
CA SER A 88 1.10 -3.37 13.85
C SER A 88 -0.41 -3.44 13.92
N LYS A 89 -1.05 -2.27 13.90
CA LYS A 89 -2.49 -2.13 13.72
C LYS A 89 -2.77 -1.63 12.32
N VAL A 90 -3.77 -2.21 11.70
CA VAL A 90 -4.34 -1.71 10.45
C VAL A 90 -5.62 -0.95 10.80
N GLY A 91 -5.66 0.33 10.44
CA GLY A 91 -6.83 1.16 10.67
C GLY A 91 -8.07 0.70 9.89
N ALA A 92 -9.23 1.21 10.29
CA ALA A 92 -10.49 0.94 9.61
C ALA A 92 -10.43 1.33 8.12
N ASN A 93 -11.10 0.56 7.26
CA ASN A 93 -11.15 0.75 5.80
C ASN A 93 -9.76 0.70 5.13
N ARG A 94 -8.91 -0.19 5.62
CA ARG A 94 -7.56 -0.46 5.09
C ARG A 94 -7.43 -1.91 4.65
N ALA A 95 -6.29 -2.23 4.06
CA ALA A 95 -5.94 -3.58 3.71
C ALA A 95 -4.44 -3.83 3.96
N TYR A 96 -4.11 -5.09 4.18
CA TYR A 96 -2.74 -5.58 4.30
C TYR A 96 -2.58 -6.89 3.55
N PHE A 97 -1.37 -7.34 3.34
CA PHE A 97 -1.08 -8.60 2.66
C PHE A 97 -0.65 -9.67 3.66
N ASN A 98 -1.16 -10.87 3.48
CA ASN A 98 -0.64 -12.08 4.10
C ASN A 98 -0.09 -12.99 3.00
N LEU A 99 1.22 -13.00 2.83
CA LEU A 99 1.86 -13.80 1.77
C LEU A 99 1.76 -15.31 2.01
N ALA A 100 1.47 -15.78 3.23
CA ALA A 100 1.21 -17.21 3.48
C ALA A 100 -0.10 -17.66 2.82
N GLU A 101 -1.12 -16.80 2.82
CA GLU A 101 -2.43 -17.08 2.19
C GLU A 101 -2.45 -16.83 0.68
N MET A 102 -1.37 -16.28 0.12
CA MET A 102 -1.30 -15.95 -1.30
C MET A 102 -0.84 -17.17 -2.11
N SER A 103 -1.56 -17.49 -3.17
CA SER A 103 -1.19 -18.54 -4.12
C SER A 103 0.10 -18.21 -4.87
N LEU A 104 0.80 -19.21 -5.35
CA LEU A 104 1.88 -19.03 -6.30
C LEU A 104 1.31 -18.52 -7.64
N PHE A 105 2.01 -17.60 -8.26
CA PHE A 105 1.65 -17.11 -9.58
C PHE A 105 1.83 -18.23 -10.62
N ASN A 106 0.77 -18.52 -11.34
CA ASN A 106 0.80 -19.45 -12.46
C ASN A 106 0.77 -18.67 -13.78
N PRO A 107 1.87 -18.63 -14.56
CA PRO A 107 1.92 -17.92 -15.84
C PRO A 107 0.96 -18.48 -16.89
N ALA A 108 0.49 -19.72 -16.75
CA ALA A 108 -0.48 -20.33 -17.66
C ALA A 108 -1.93 -19.92 -17.40
N GLN A 109 -2.20 -19.17 -16.31
CA GLN A 109 -3.56 -18.65 -16.07
C GLN A 109 -3.99 -17.70 -17.20
N PRO A 110 -5.28 -17.74 -17.60
CA PRO A 110 -5.82 -16.78 -18.55
C PRO A 110 -5.56 -15.35 -18.08
N VAL A 111 -5.17 -14.48 -19.01
CA VAL A 111 -4.99 -13.04 -18.74
C VAL A 111 -6.31 -12.34 -19.06
N LEU A 112 -6.91 -11.70 -18.06
CA LEU A 112 -8.17 -10.96 -18.20
C LEU A 112 -7.92 -9.45 -18.29
N GLY A 113 -6.74 -9.00 -17.89
CA GLY A 113 -6.36 -7.59 -17.86
C GLY A 113 -4.85 -7.36 -17.99
N VAL A 114 -4.40 -6.15 -17.73
CA VAL A 114 -2.97 -5.82 -17.74
C VAL A 114 -2.32 -6.31 -16.46
N ARG A 115 -1.30 -7.16 -16.57
CA ARG A 115 -0.51 -7.67 -15.45
C ARG A 115 0.67 -6.76 -15.13
N GLN A 116 0.89 -6.57 -13.86
CA GLN A 116 2.02 -5.82 -13.31
C GLN A 116 2.67 -6.59 -12.16
N ARG A 117 3.93 -6.30 -11.87
CA ARG A 117 4.67 -6.85 -10.73
C ARG A 117 4.97 -5.75 -9.73
N MET A 118 4.81 -6.09 -8.46
CA MET A 118 5.19 -5.24 -7.33
C MET A 118 6.26 -5.98 -6.53
N GLY A 119 7.37 -5.31 -6.27
CA GLY A 119 8.47 -5.87 -5.49
C GLY A 119 8.08 -6.14 -4.03
N VAL A 120 8.69 -7.16 -3.46
CA VAL A 120 8.65 -7.43 -2.02
C VAL A 120 9.99 -7.01 -1.44
N SER A 121 9.98 -6.03 -0.53
CA SER A 121 11.19 -5.59 0.14
C SER A 121 11.68 -6.67 1.11
N PRO A 122 12.96 -7.05 1.06
CA PRO A 122 13.54 -7.97 2.03
C PRO A 122 13.76 -7.32 3.40
N GLN A 123 13.61 -5.99 3.50
CA GLN A 123 13.83 -5.25 4.73
C GLN A 123 12.56 -5.17 5.55
N ASP A 124 12.70 -5.39 6.85
CA ASP A 124 11.66 -5.06 7.82
C ASP A 124 11.45 -3.53 7.83
N MET A 125 10.23 -3.10 8.08
CA MET A 125 10.00 -1.68 8.36
C MET A 125 10.87 -1.24 9.54
N PRO A 126 11.50 -0.05 9.49
CA PRO A 126 12.19 0.48 10.65
C PRO A 126 11.23 0.46 11.85
N SER A 127 11.65 -0.19 12.93
CA SER A 127 10.93 -0.18 14.21
C SER A 127 10.81 1.27 14.68
N GLY A 128 9.59 1.80 14.80
CA GLY A 128 9.34 3.16 15.27
C GLY A 128 8.48 4.01 14.35
N ILE A 129 7.86 3.44 13.33
CA ILE A 129 6.75 4.11 12.65
C ILE A 129 5.46 3.76 13.43
N ASP A 130 5.36 4.30 14.63
CA ASP A 130 4.08 4.49 15.27
C ASP A 130 3.29 5.47 14.40
N GLU A 131 2.23 4.95 13.80
CA GLU A 131 1.26 5.74 13.04
C GLU A 131 1.89 6.65 11.97
N ILE A 132 1.91 6.22 10.72
CA ILE A 132 2.02 7.16 9.60
C ILE A 132 0.69 7.95 9.58
N THR A 133 0.53 8.84 10.53
CA THR A 133 -0.39 9.95 10.37
C THR A 133 0.25 10.84 9.31
N SER A 134 -0.47 11.08 8.25
CA SER A 134 -0.12 11.98 7.14
C SER A 134 0.21 13.42 7.59
N GLU A 135 0.24 13.69 8.89
CA GLU A 135 0.49 15.01 9.47
C GLU A 135 1.98 15.28 9.78
N LYS A 136 2.88 14.28 9.77
CA LYS A 136 4.26 14.49 10.24
C LYS A 136 5.32 14.69 9.16
N MET A 137 4.99 14.61 7.88
CA MET A 137 5.91 14.95 6.80
C MET A 137 5.29 15.89 5.76
N VAL A 138 4.72 16.99 6.20
CA VAL A 138 4.39 18.06 5.25
C VAL A 138 5.69 18.80 4.92
N ILE A 139 6.39 18.34 3.89
CA ILE A 139 7.43 19.15 3.26
C ILE A 139 6.71 20.23 2.45
N ARG A 140 6.79 21.46 2.91
CA ARG A 140 6.27 22.62 2.18
C ARG A 140 7.42 23.33 1.49
N LYS A 141 7.30 23.51 0.18
CA LYS A 141 8.20 24.37 -0.59
C LYS A 141 7.50 25.71 -0.78
N VAL A 142 8.13 26.76 -0.32
CA VAL A 142 7.57 28.14 -0.40
C VAL A 142 8.61 29.04 -1.05
N LEU A 143 8.19 29.87 -1.98
CA LEU A 143 9.02 30.91 -2.57
C LEU A 143 8.80 32.21 -1.78
N VAL A 144 9.83 32.68 -1.09
CA VAL A 144 9.81 33.95 -0.34
C VAL A 144 10.91 34.86 -0.90
N ASN A 145 10.54 36.05 -1.38
CA ASN A 145 11.47 37.02 -1.96
C ASN A 145 12.43 36.42 -3.02
N GLY A 146 11.92 35.47 -3.84
CA GLY A 146 12.70 34.79 -4.87
C GLY A 146 13.60 33.69 -4.40
N GLN A 147 13.59 33.35 -3.10
CA GLN A 147 14.35 32.23 -2.54
C GLN A 147 13.42 31.05 -2.26
N LEU A 148 13.84 29.85 -2.68
CA LEU A 148 13.14 28.61 -2.35
C LEU A 148 13.46 28.20 -0.93
N LEU A 149 12.43 28.13 -0.10
CA LEU A 149 12.49 27.63 1.27
C LEU A 149 11.79 26.26 1.36
N ILE A 150 12.40 25.34 2.09
CA ILE A 150 11.85 24.02 2.37
C ILE A 150 11.55 23.94 3.86
N MET A 151 10.28 23.76 4.19
CA MET A 151 9.82 23.60 5.58
C MET A 151 9.59 22.12 5.86
N GLN A 152 10.28 21.58 6.87
CA GLN A 152 10.16 20.18 7.28
C GLN A 152 10.32 20.08 8.79
N GLY A 153 9.37 19.44 9.49
CA GLY A 153 9.45 19.20 10.93
C GLY A 153 9.59 20.47 11.79
N GLY A 154 8.97 21.58 11.35
CA GLY A 154 9.06 22.87 12.06
C GLY A 154 10.38 23.64 11.83
N GLN A 155 11.28 23.12 11.01
CA GLN A 155 12.50 23.79 10.58
C GLN A 155 12.40 24.30 9.16
N VAL A 156 13.14 25.36 8.85
CA VAL A 156 13.20 25.97 7.52
C VAL A 156 14.60 25.81 6.96
N TYR A 157 14.67 25.28 5.73
CA TYR A 157 15.91 25.04 5.01
C TYR A 157 15.96 25.88 3.73
N ASN A 158 17.16 26.29 3.31
CA ASN A 158 17.37 26.87 1.96
C ASN A 158 17.44 25.77 0.89
N ALA A 159 17.55 26.14 -0.37
CA ALA A 159 17.67 25.23 -1.50
C ALA A 159 18.92 24.32 -1.44
N GLN A 160 19.92 24.66 -0.65
CA GLN A 160 21.14 23.88 -0.41
C GLN A 160 21.02 22.95 0.79
N GLY A 161 19.86 22.90 1.47
CA GLY A 161 19.62 22.05 2.64
C GLY A 161 20.17 22.59 3.95
N GLN A 162 20.58 23.86 4.01
CA GLN A 162 21.06 24.50 5.25
C GLN A 162 19.85 25.06 6.03
N VAL A 163 19.88 24.87 7.36
CA VAL A 163 18.85 25.43 8.25
C VAL A 163 18.96 26.95 8.28
N ILE A 164 17.84 27.61 8.04
CA ILE A 164 17.71 29.05 8.16
C ILE A 164 17.09 29.33 9.53
N LYS A 165 17.77 30.11 10.33
CA LYS A 165 17.26 30.56 11.63
C LYS A 165 16.28 31.72 11.46
#